data_f0d0817c55329505cb7d636d7a2db58c
#
_entry.id   f0d0817c55329505cb7d636d7a2db58c
#
_cell.length_a   1.000
_cell.length_b   1.000
_cell.length_c   1.000
_cell.angle_alpha   90.00
_cell.angle_beta   90.00
_cell.angle_gamma   90.00
#
_symmetry.space_group_name_H-M   'P 1'
#
loop_
_entity.id
_entity.type
_entity.pdbx_description
1 polymer ?
#
loop_
_entity_poly.entity_id
_entity_poly.type
_entity_poly.pdbx_seq_one_letter_code
_entity_poly.pdbx_strand_id
1 'polypeptide(L)'
;MSWSVGHEFTEKTFTVTRSDLKRYADASGDQNPIHQDEAFAQSVGLPNVIAHGMYTMALAGEALRSWVGSEKMIREFTTRFAKPVVVPAGADVPLVFGGKVSAVEGNQVTIDVTATCNGVKVLTQTKARVQL
;
A
#
# COMPACT_ATOMS: atom_id res chain seq x y z
N MET A 1 14.94 7.40 18.73
CA MET A 1 14.46 8.51 17.93
C MET A 1 12.99 8.74 18.23
N SER A 2 12.61 9.98 18.43
CA SER A 2 11.23 10.33 18.70
C SER A 2 10.70 11.25 17.60
N TRP A 3 9.41 11.16 17.34
CA TRP A 3 8.74 12.02 16.37
C TRP A 3 7.67 12.84 17.09
N SER A 4 7.40 14.03 16.57
CA SER A 4 6.33 14.89 17.06
C SER A 4 5.18 14.90 16.08
N VAL A 5 4.00 15.28 16.56
CA VAL A 5 2.82 15.45 15.72
C VAL A 5 3.14 16.42 14.58
N GLY A 6 2.78 16.04 13.38
CA GLY A 6 3.06 16.83 12.18
C GLY A 6 4.32 16.43 11.44
N HIS A 7 5.17 15.56 12.02
CA HIS A 7 6.35 15.08 11.32
C HIS A 7 5.95 14.34 10.04
N GLU A 8 6.55 14.71 8.92
CA GLU A 8 6.30 14.09 7.62
C GLU A 8 7.50 13.23 7.23
N PHE A 9 7.23 12.00 6.80
CA PHE A 9 8.25 11.10 6.31
C PHE A 9 8.48 11.31 4.81
N THR A 10 9.67 10.99 4.34
CA THR A 10 10.01 11.05 2.92
C THR A 10 9.16 10.04 2.14
N GLU A 11 8.56 10.48 1.04
CA GLU A 11 7.75 9.61 0.21
C GLU A 11 8.53 8.40 -0.29
N LYS A 12 7.83 7.26 -0.37
CA LYS A 12 8.37 6.01 -0.94
C LYS A 12 7.56 5.66 -2.17
N THR A 13 8.24 5.35 -3.25
CA THR A 13 7.61 4.91 -4.49
C THR A 13 7.99 3.47 -4.77
N PHE A 14 6.99 2.65 -5.03
CA PHE A 14 7.16 1.27 -5.50
C PHE A 14 6.60 1.15 -6.89
N THR A 15 7.29 0.40 -7.75
CA THR A 15 6.80 0.11 -9.09
C THR A 15 6.11 -1.25 -9.08
N VAL A 16 4.88 -1.30 -9.60
CA VAL A 16 4.08 -2.53 -9.66
C VAL A 16 3.95 -2.97 -11.12
N THR A 17 4.26 -4.23 -11.37
CA THR A 17 4.19 -4.85 -12.70
C THR A 17 3.32 -6.09 -12.65
N ARG A 18 2.95 -6.61 -13.85
CA ARG A 18 2.21 -7.89 -13.97
C ARG A 18 2.97 -9.04 -13.33
N SER A 19 4.30 -9.06 -13.42
CA SER A 19 5.08 -10.11 -12.80
C SER A 19 5.03 -10.06 -11.28
N ASP A 20 4.93 -8.87 -10.71
CA ASP A 20 4.73 -8.72 -9.26
C ASP A 20 3.40 -9.33 -8.82
N LEU A 21 2.33 -9.09 -9.58
CA LEU A 21 1.01 -9.63 -9.26
C LEU A 21 1.00 -11.15 -9.34
N LYS A 22 1.69 -11.73 -10.33
CA LYS A 22 1.80 -13.18 -10.43
C LYS A 22 2.56 -13.77 -9.24
N ARG A 23 3.66 -13.15 -8.84
CA ARG A 23 4.43 -13.62 -7.68
C ARG A 23 3.61 -13.51 -6.40
N TYR A 24 2.85 -12.43 -6.25
CA TYR A 24 1.98 -12.28 -5.09
C TYR A 24 0.86 -13.31 -5.08
N ALA A 25 0.23 -13.58 -6.23
CA ALA A 25 -0.80 -14.60 -6.34
C ALA A 25 -0.27 -15.97 -5.93
N ASP A 26 0.93 -16.33 -6.40
CA ASP A 26 1.55 -17.61 -6.08
C ASP A 26 1.93 -17.70 -4.59
N ALA A 27 2.43 -16.61 -4.02
CA ALA A 27 2.84 -16.59 -2.61
C ALA A 27 1.65 -16.56 -1.65
N SER A 28 0.61 -15.82 -1.98
CA SER A 28 -0.57 -15.66 -1.10
C SER A 28 -1.63 -16.73 -1.28
N GLY A 29 -1.63 -17.41 -2.44
CA GLY A 29 -2.68 -18.34 -2.81
C GLY A 29 -3.90 -17.68 -3.45
N ASP A 30 -3.92 -16.36 -3.56
CA ASP A 30 -5.04 -15.63 -4.20
C ASP A 30 -4.84 -15.60 -5.71
N GLN A 31 -5.45 -16.58 -6.38
CA GLN A 31 -5.36 -16.77 -7.83
C GLN A 31 -6.57 -16.19 -8.57
N ASN A 32 -7.28 -15.22 -7.97
CA ASN A 32 -8.44 -14.62 -8.63
C ASN A 32 -7.99 -14.02 -9.99
N PRO A 33 -8.65 -14.42 -11.09
CA PRO A 33 -8.20 -14.01 -12.43
C PRO A 33 -8.28 -12.51 -12.70
N ILE A 34 -8.98 -11.71 -11.90
CA ILE A 34 -8.97 -10.26 -12.06
C ILE A 34 -7.57 -9.64 -11.88
N HIS A 35 -6.65 -10.38 -11.26
CA HIS A 35 -5.27 -9.94 -11.01
C HIS A 35 -4.29 -10.46 -12.06
N GLN A 36 -4.74 -11.27 -13.03
CA GLN A 36 -3.84 -11.90 -13.97
C GLN A 36 -4.35 -11.96 -15.42
N ASP A 37 -5.67 -11.94 -15.61
CA ASP A 37 -6.32 -12.14 -16.91
C ASP A 37 -7.06 -10.87 -17.33
N GLU A 38 -6.54 -10.17 -18.34
CA GLU A 38 -7.10 -8.92 -18.81
C GLU A 38 -8.53 -9.10 -19.35
N ALA A 39 -8.75 -10.13 -20.16
CA ALA A 39 -10.08 -10.38 -20.73
C ALA A 39 -11.10 -10.66 -19.63
N PHE A 40 -10.71 -11.45 -18.63
CA PHE A 40 -11.60 -11.72 -17.50
C PHE A 40 -11.89 -10.44 -16.70
N ALA A 41 -10.85 -9.65 -16.39
CA ALA A 41 -11.02 -8.39 -15.65
C ALA A 41 -12.01 -7.47 -16.39
N GLN A 42 -11.86 -7.32 -17.69
CA GLN A 42 -12.75 -6.49 -18.50
C GLN A 42 -14.17 -7.07 -18.54
N SER A 43 -14.32 -8.39 -18.55
CA SER A 43 -15.64 -9.04 -18.57
C SER A 43 -16.45 -8.77 -17.31
N VAL A 44 -15.80 -8.46 -16.19
CA VAL A 44 -16.48 -8.15 -14.92
C VAL A 44 -16.52 -6.64 -14.64
N GLY A 45 -16.22 -5.80 -15.63
CA GLY A 45 -16.39 -4.36 -15.54
C GLY A 45 -15.14 -3.58 -15.10
N LEU A 46 -13.99 -4.23 -14.98
CA LEU A 46 -12.75 -3.54 -14.67
C LEU A 46 -12.08 -3.05 -15.96
N PRO A 47 -11.34 -1.91 -15.91
CA PRO A 47 -10.68 -1.41 -17.11
C PRO A 47 -9.52 -2.31 -17.58
N ASN A 48 -8.90 -3.02 -16.65
CA ASN A 48 -7.77 -3.91 -16.92
C ASN A 48 -7.52 -4.77 -15.68
N VAL A 49 -6.43 -5.54 -15.69
CA VAL A 49 -5.97 -6.26 -14.50
C VAL A 49 -5.68 -5.26 -13.38
N ILE A 50 -6.06 -5.64 -12.15
CA ILE A 50 -5.83 -4.82 -10.97
C ILE A 50 -4.94 -5.56 -9.97
N ALA A 51 -4.19 -4.81 -9.18
CA ALA A 51 -3.39 -5.36 -8.10
C ALA A 51 -4.30 -5.89 -6.99
N HIS A 52 -3.84 -6.93 -6.30
CA HIS A 52 -4.49 -7.39 -5.07
C HIS A 52 -4.48 -6.23 -4.06
N GLY A 53 -5.63 -5.97 -3.41
CA GLY A 53 -5.69 -4.95 -2.36
C GLY A 53 -4.68 -5.22 -1.26
N MET A 54 -4.56 -6.48 -0.83
CA MET A 54 -3.61 -6.86 0.21
C MET A 54 -2.15 -6.67 -0.21
N TYR A 55 -1.85 -6.76 -1.51
CA TYR A 55 -0.51 -6.44 -2.00
C TYR A 55 -0.21 -4.95 -1.85
N THR A 56 -1.17 -4.09 -2.21
CA THR A 56 -1.03 -2.65 -2.00
C THR A 56 -0.84 -2.31 -0.52
N MET A 57 -1.61 -2.95 0.35
CA MET A 57 -1.48 -2.77 1.79
C MET A 57 -0.12 -3.24 2.30
N ALA A 58 0.40 -4.35 1.76
CA ALA A 58 1.73 -4.85 2.12
C ALA A 58 2.83 -3.86 1.74
N LEU A 59 2.71 -3.22 0.58
CA LEU A 59 3.67 -2.17 0.17
C LEU A 59 3.60 -0.96 1.10
N ALA A 60 2.41 -0.59 1.56
CA ALA A 60 2.25 0.46 2.57
C ALA A 60 2.97 0.07 3.87
N GLY A 61 2.89 -1.20 4.26
CA GLY A 61 3.63 -1.74 5.41
C GLY A 61 5.14 -1.65 5.23
N GLU A 62 5.64 -1.92 4.02
CA GLU A 62 7.06 -1.76 3.71
C GLU A 62 7.51 -0.30 3.79
N ALA A 63 6.68 0.63 3.33
CA ALA A 63 6.96 2.06 3.48
C ALA A 63 7.05 2.44 4.96
N LEU A 64 6.09 1.99 5.77
CA LEU A 64 6.11 2.21 7.22
C LEU A 64 7.42 1.69 7.84
N ARG A 65 7.78 0.48 7.52
CA ARG A 65 9.00 -0.15 8.04
C ARG A 65 10.25 0.65 7.68
N SER A 66 10.29 1.20 6.46
CA SER A 66 11.41 2.02 6.02
C SER A 66 11.52 3.32 6.80
N TRP A 67 10.38 3.88 7.24
CA TRP A 67 10.35 5.13 7.98
C TRP A 67 10.67 4.97 9.47
N VAL A 68 10.12 3.94 10.10
CA VAL A 68 10.22 3.78 11.56
C VAL A 68 11.34 2.85 11.98
N GLY A 69 11.86 2.04 11.07
CA GLY A 69 12.88 1.04 11.36
C GLY A 69 12.29 -0.33 11.61
N SER A 70 13.01 -1.36 11.18
CA SER A 70 12.53 -2.76 11.24
C SER A 70 12.42 -3.29 12.68
N GLU A 71 13.09 -2.63 13.62
CA GLU A 71 13.06 -3.03 15.04
C GLU A 71 11.83 -2.50 15.78
N LYS A 72 11.07 -1.58 15.19
CA LYS A 72 9.84 -1.05 15.80
C LYS A 72 8.68 -2.00 15.56
N MET A 73 7.75 -2.03 16.48
CA MET A 73 6.59 -2.90 16.39
C MET A 73 5.36 -2.15 15.90
N ILE A 74 4.83 -2.58 14.77
CA ILE A 74 3.55 -2.08 14.27
C ILE A 74 2.46 -2.85 15.02
N ARG A 75 1.76 -2.15 15.91
CA ARG A 75 0.73 -2.75 16.76
C ARG A 75 -0.61 -2.86 16.06
N GLU A 76 -0.89 -1.91 15.18
CA GLU A 76 -2.17 -1.85 14.49
C GLU A 76 -1.96 -1.20 13.13
N PHE A 77 -2.60 -1.76 12.12
CA PHE A 77 -2.53 -1.23 10.77
C PHE A 77 -3.89 -1.43 10.11
N THR A 78 -4.58 -0.34 9.81
CA THR A 78 -5.91 -0.35 9.22
C THR A 78 -5.94 0.47 7.95
N THR A 79 -6.80 0.07 7.02
CA THR A 79 -6.97 0.79 5.75
C THR A 79 -8.35 0.55 5.17
N ARG A 80 -8.70 1.38 4.20
CA ARG A 80 -9.83 1.18 3.30
C ARG A 80 -9.32 1.12 1.88
N PHE A 81 -9.76 0.11 1.13
CA PHE A 81 -9.48 0.03 -0.30
C PHE A 81 -10.46 0.94 -1.03
N ALA A 82 -9.94 2.01 -1.64
CA ALA A 82 -10.78 3.05 -2.24
C ALA A 82 -10.91 2.90 -3.75
N LYS A 83 -9.78 2.75 -4.45
CA LYS A 83 -9.74 2.62 -5.90
C LYS A 83 -8.77 1.50 -6.28
N PRO A 84 -9.07 0.77 -7.37
CA PRO A 84 -8.15 -0.28 -7.82
C PRO A 84 -6.86 0.31 -8.37
N VAL A 85 -5.78 -0.43 -8.19
CA VAL A 85 -4.49 -0.13 -8.85
C VAL A 85 -4.51 -0.91 -10.16
N VAL A 86 -4.70 -0.20 -11.27
CA VAL A 86 -4.80 -0.81 -12.60
C VAL A 86 -3.39 -1.05 -13.15
N VAL A 87 -3.12 -2.29 -13.58
CA VAL A 87 -1.79 -2.70 -14.05
C VAL A 87 -1.90 -3.28 -15.46
N PRO A 88 -1.83 -2.42 -16.49
CA PRO A 88 -1.84 -2.91 -17.89
C PRO A 88 -0.61 -3.76 -18.19
N ALA A 89 -0.73 -4.63 -19.18
CA ALA A 89 0.39 -5.46 -19.61
C ALA A 89 1.59 -4.60 -20.05
N GLY A 90 2.78 -4.94 -19.56
CA GLY A 90 4.01 -4.23 -19.90
C GLY A 90 4.18 -2.87 -19.22
N ALA A 91 3.25 -2.45 -18.39
CA ALA A 91 3.34 -1.17 -17.69
C ALA A 91 4.11 -1.30 -16.36
N ASP A 92 4.85 -0.24 -16.05
CA ASP A 92 5.47 -0.02 -14.74
C ASP A 92 4.61 1.01 -14.02
N VAL A 93 3.82 0.56 -13.05
CA VAL A 93 2.82 1.41 -12.39
C VAL A 93 3.37 1.91 -11.06
N PRO A 94 3.49 3.24 -10.89
CA PRO A 94 4.03 3.78 -9.63
C PRO A 94 2.96 3.84 -8.55
N LEU A 95 3.31 3.34 -7.36
CA LEU A 95 2.55 3.57 -6.13
C LEU A 95 3.38 4.45 -5.21
N VAL A 96 2.82 5.58 -4.82
CA VAL A 96 3.51 6.56 -3.98
C VAL A 96 2.88 6.57 -2.60
N PHE A 97 3.70 6.36 -1.57
CA PHE A 97 3.28 6.35 -0.19
C PHE A 97 3.89 7.51 0.57
N GLY A 98 3.05 8.23 1.30
CA GLY A 98 3.47 9.28 2.22
C GLY A 98 3.01 8.96 3.63
N GLY A 99 3.69 9.50 4.62
CA GLY A 99 3.35 9.27 6.01
C GLY A 99 3.51 10.54 6.83
N LYS A 100 2.61 10.70 7.80
CA LYS A 100 2.63 11.85 8.71
C LYS A 100 2.19 11.41 10.09
N VAL A 101 2.92 11.85 11.11
CA VAL A 101 2.56 11.57 12.50
C VAL A 101 1.33 12.39 12.86
N SER A 102 0.25 11.72 13.25
CA SER A 102 -1.01 12.36 13.62
C SER A 102 -1.24 12.40 15.14
N ALA A 103 -0.60 11.50 15.89
CA ALA A 103 -0.73 11.48 17.34
C ALA A 103 0.51 10.84 17.97
N VAL A 104 0.84 11.32 19.17
CA VAL A 104 1.90 10.74 20.00
C VAL A 104 1.33 10.56 21.40
N GLU A 105 1.32 9.32 21.88
CA GLU A 105 0.79 8.97 23.22
C GLU A 105 1.80 8.08 23.94
N GLY A 106 2.58 8.69 24.83
CA GLY A 106 3.65 7.96 25.52
C GLY A 106 4.69 7.46 24.52
N ASN A 107 4.88 6.15 24.48
CA ASN A 107 5.81 5.51 23.55
C ASN A 107 5.11 4.95 22.28
N GLN A 108 3.87 5.37 22.03
CA GLN A 108 3.14 5.00 20.81
C GLN A 108 2.98 6.20 19.89
N VAL A 109 3.16 5.96 18.60
CA VAL A 109 3.01 6.96 17.56
C VAL A 109 1.97 6.47 16.56
N THR A 110 1.02 7.33 16.21
CA THR A 110 0.05 7.06 15.14
C THR A 110 0.53 7.76 13.88
N ILE A 111 0.62 7.00 12.79
CA ILE A 111 1.05 7.51 11.49
C ILE A 111 -0.10 7.36 10.51
N ASP A 112 -0.50 8.48 9.91
CA ASP A 112 -1.44 8.47 8.80
C ASP A 112 -0.64 8.23 7.52
N VAL A 113 -1.08 7.26 6.72
CA VAL A 113 -0.41 6.87 5.49
C VAL A 113 -1.27 7.28 4.30
N THR A 114 -0.66 7.86 3.29
CA THR A 114 -1.30 8.14 2.01
C THR A 114 -0.77 7.18 0.97
N ALA A 115 -1.62 6.75 0.05
CA ALA A 115 -1.23 5.87 -1.04
C ALA A 115 -1.92 6.35 -2.31
N THR A 116 -1.12 6.76 -3.28
CA THR A 116 -1.63 7.27 -4.56
C THR A 116 -1.02 6.51 -5.73
N CYS A 117 -1.80 6.40 -6.80
CA CYS A 117 -1.36 5.85 -8.07
C CYS A 117 -1.77 6.84 -9.15
N ASN A 118 -0.79 7.44 -9.83
CA ASN A 118 -1.04 8.48 -10.83
C ASN A 118 -1.96 9.60 -10.29
N GLY A 119 -1.72 10.03 -9.05
CA GLY A 119 -2.47 11.10 -8.41
C GLY A 119 -3.81 10.69 -7.82
N VAL A 120 -4.22 9.44 -7.97
CA VAL A 120 -5.50 8.94 -7.46
C VAL A 120 -5.26 8.19 -6.15
N LYS A 121 -6.02 8.52 -5.11
CA LYS A 121 -5.93 7.80 -3.83
C LYS A 121 -6.49 6.39 -3.99
N VAL A 122 -5.66 5.39 -3.73
CA VAL A 122 -6.03 3.98 -3.83
C VAL A 122 -6.33 3.36 -2.47
N LEU A 123 -5.75 3.90 -1.39
CA LEU A 123 -6.10 3.58 -0.02
C LEU A 123 -6.56 4.84 0.68
N THR A 124 -7.53 4.70 1.60
CA THR A 124 -8.02 5.82 2.43
C THR A 124 -8.13 5.35 3.88
N GLN A 125 -8.17 6.31 4.81
CA GLN A 125 -8.25 6.02 6.24
C GLN A 125 -7.18 5.03 6.68
N THR A 126 -5.97 5.19 6.13
CA THR A 126 -4.86 4.30 6.39
C THR A 126 -4.07 4.83 7.58
N LYS A 127 -4.04 4.04 8.65
CA LYS A 127 -3.37 4.42 9.90
C LYS A 127 -2.57 3.26 10.43
N ALA A 128 -1.44 3.58 11.04
CA ALA A 128 -0.63 2.61 11.75
C ALA A 128 -0.34 3.13 13.16
N ARG A 129 -0.39 2.24 14.14
CA ARG A 129 0.10 2.55 15.49
C ARG A 129 1.38 1.77 15.71
N VAL A 130 2.43 2.52 16.01
CA VAL A 130 3.78 1.99 16.12
C VAL A 130 4.27 2.20 17.54
N GLN A 131 4.80 1.14 18.13
CA GLN A 131 5.40 1.21 19.46
C GLN A 131 6.89 1.50 19.32
N LEU A 132 7.34 2.56 19.96
CA LEU A 132 8.75 2.97 19.97
C LEU A 132 9.58 2.16 20.96
#